data_28f60deb5849e24d216b75382fd963a2
#
_entry.id   28f60deb5849e24d216b75382fd963a2
#
_cell.length_a   1.000
_cell.length_b   1.000
_cell.length_c   1.000
_cell.angle_alpha   90.00
_cell.angle_beta   90.00
_cell.angle_gamma   90.00
#
_symmetry.space_group_name_H-M   'P 1'
#
loop_
_entity.id
_entity.type
_entity.pdbx_description
1 polymer ?
#
loop_
_entity_poly.entity_id
_entity_poly.type
_entity_poly.pdbx_seq_one_letter_code
_entity_poly.pdbx_strand_id
1 'polypeptide(L)'
;MKIGLDLDGVVFDSETTFRTYEELFDISKNQNKLVDRSEPKYQKRYSWNEAEIKEFENCYYEVSKTSPLMPGFKKVYELLKKDGVELISISARGLSGNGTEMQFMEDDAKRILKENNIVLNKSYWKQADKLTACKKEIIDLMIEDDYHIITTLANAKIKTLYFRHANLKKLAENEFITEVNNWGDVYRVVHNLLKTNS
;
A
#
# COMPACT_ATOMS: atom_id res chain seq x y z
N MET A 1 9.82 -18.59 -1.73
CA MET A 1 9.81 -17.16 -2.08
C MET A 1 9.06 -16.38 -0.99
N LYS A 2 9.67 -15.30 -0.49
CA LYS A 2 9.05 -14.40 0.49
C LYS A 2 8.63 -13.10 -0.17
N ILE A 3 7.36 -12.74 -0.10
CA ILE A 3 6.81 -11.51 -0.68
C ILE A 3 6.39 -10.57 0.45
N GLY A 4 6.95 -9.36 0.44
CA GLY A 4 6.50 -8.26 1.27
C GLY A 4 5.28 -7.58 0.63
N LEU A 5 4.28 -7.24 1.45
CA LEU A 5 3.06 -6.57 1.02
C LEU A 5 2.89 -5.26 1.78
N ASP A 6 2.73 -4.14 1.11
CA ASP A 6 2.03 -3.04 1.74
C ASP A 6 0.55 -3.39 1.92
N LEU A 7 -0.14 -2.69 2.78
CA LEU A 7 -1.56 -2.90 3.02
C LEU A 7 -2.41 -1.85 2.31
N ASP A 8 -2.17 -0.57 2.58
CA ASP A 8 -2.94 0.52 1.99
C ASP A 8 -2.58 0.69 0.51
N GLY A 9 -3.57 0.76 -0.36
CA GLY A 9 -3.38 0.84 -1.81
C GLY A 9 -2.92 -0.47 -2.48
N VAL A 10 -2.57 -1.52 -1.73
CA VAL A 10 -2.13 -2.82 -2.26
C VAL A 10 -3.09 -3.94 -1.87
N VAL A 11 -3.24 -4.21 -0.57
CA VAL A 11 -4.18 -5.22 -0.05
C VAL A 11 -5.58 -4.63 0.13
N PHE A 12 -5.66 -3.40 0.64
CA PHE A 12 -6.90 -2.64 0.80
C PHE A 12 -7.00 -1.54 -0.26
N ASP A 13 -8.18 -1.35 -0.84
CA ASP A 13 -8.49 -0.22 -1.72
C ASP A 13 -8.76 1.04 -0.88
N SER A 14 -7.78 1.39 -0.04
CA SER A 14 -7.80 2.60 0.76
C SER A 14 -7.50 3.84 -0.08
N GLU A 15 -6.74 3.72 -1.16
CA GLU A 15 -6.39 4.85 -2.03
C GLU A 15 -7.63 5.47 -2.66
N THR A 16 -8.54 4.66 -3.24
CA THR A 16 -9.82 5.17 -3.78
C THR A 16 -10.66 5.84 -2.70
N THR A 17 -10.70 5.24 -1.51
CA THR A 17 -11.47 5.76 -0.39
C THR A 17 -10.89 7.08 0.11
N PHE A 18 -9.58 7.15 0.36
CA PHE A 18 -8.90 8.39 0.79
C PHE A 18 -9.11 9.53 -0.21
N ARG A 19 -8.91 9.29 -1.50
CA ARG A 19 -9.10 10.32 -2.53
C ARG A 19 -10.51 10.87 -2.57
N THR A 20 -11.50 10.03 -2.32
CA THR A 20 -12.89 10.49 -2.21
C THR A 20 -13.07 11.46 -1.04
N TYR A 21 -12.54 11.11 0.14
CA TYR A 21 -12.61 11.97 1.32
C TYR A 21 -11.79 13.26 1.17
N GLU A 22 -10.65 13.22 0.50
CA GLU A 22 -9.83 14.39 0.19
C GLU A 22 -10.59 15.42 -0.66
N GLU A 23 -11.20 14.97 -1.76
CA GLU A 23 -12.01 15.85 -2.63
C GLU A 23 -13.21 16.41 -1.88
N LEU A 24 -13.93 15.58 -1.11
CA LEU A 24 -15.07 16.04 -0.31
C LEU A 24 -14.65 17.06 0.75
N PHE A 25 -13.51 16.85 1.40
CA PHE A 25 -13.00 17.80 2.40
C PHE A 25 -12.63 19.14 1.75
N ASP A 26 -11.89 19.15 0.65
CA ASP A 26 -11.49 20.36 -0.05
C ASP A 26 -12.72 21.16 -0.53
N ILE A 27 -13.71 20.50 -1.12
CA ILE A 27 -14.97 21.10 -1.56
C ILE A 27 -15.77 21.64 -0.35
N SER A 28 -15.83 20.92 0.77
CA SER A 28 -16.59 21.35 1.96
C SER A 28 -16.06 22.65 2.56
N LYS A 29 -14.79 22.96 2.32
CA LYS A 29 -14.14 24.20 2.73
C LYS A 29 -14.25 25.32 1.68
N ASN A 30 -14.99 25.11 0.59
CA ASN A 30 -15.04 26.02 -0.57
C ASN A 30 -13.66 26.33 -1.14
N GLN A 31 -12.78 25.30 -1.19
CA GLN A 31 -11.39 25.43 -1.61
C GLN A 31 -11.15 24.73 -2.95
N ASN A 32 -10.03 25.04 -3.55
CA ASN A 32 -9.47 24.33 -4.70
C ASN A 32 -7.96 24.27 -4.50
N LYS A 33 -7.55 23.48 -3.50
CA LYS A 33 -6.15 23.37 -3.06
C LYS A 33 -5.40 22.20 -3.64
N LEU A 34 -5.99 21.48 -4.58
CA LEU A 34 -5.32 20.39 -5.28
C LEU A 34 -4.11 20.93 -6.07
N VAL A 35 -2.91 20.39 -5.81
CA VAL A 35 -1.64 20.77 -6.44
C VAL A 35 -1.19 19.72 -7.44
N ASP A 36 -1.15 18.45 -7.02
CA ASP A 36 -0.66 17.35 -7.85
C ASP A 36 -1.43 16.05 -7.59
N ARG A 37 -2.29 15.67 -8.55
CA ARG A 37 -3.07 14.41 -8.45
C ARG A 37 -2.21 13.14 -8.43
N SER A 38 -0.97 13.21 -8.93
CA SER A 38 -0.08 12.05 -9.03
C SER A 38 0.71 11.77 -7.75
N GLU A 39 0.66 12.70 -6.79
CA GLU A 39 1.36 12.54 -5.50
C GLU A 39 0.61 11.52 -4.62
N PRO A 40 1.29 10.49 -4.08
CA PRO A 40 0.65 9.50 -3.23
C PRO A 40 0.26 10.06 -1.85
N LYS A 41 0.96 11.07 -1.36
CA LYS A 41 0.74 11.66 -0.03
C LYS A 41 -0.15 12.89 -0.11
N TYR A 42 -1.33 12.87 0.54
CA TYR A 42 -2.25 14.00 0.54
C TYR A 42 -1.61 15.30 1.06
N GLN A 43 -0.67 15.24 2.01
CA GLN A 43 0.06 16.42 2.50
C GLN A 43 0.87 17.15 1.42
N LYS A 44 1.17 16.47 0.31
CA LYS A 44 1.84 17.05 -0.87
C LYS A 44 0.89 17.19 -2.06
N ARG A 45 -0.18 16.37 -2.08
CA ARG A 45 -1.21 16.42 -3.11
C ARG A 45 -2.03 17.70 -3.03
N TYR A 46 -2.27 18.19 -1.81
CA TYR A 46 -3.00 19.42 -1.54
C TYR A 46 -2.12 20.45 -0.83
N SER A 47 -2.38 21.74 -1.05
CA SER A 47 -1.75 22.85 -0.34
C SER A 47 -2.48 23.21 0.97
N TRP A 48 -2.96 22.20 1.69
CA TRP A 48 -3.60 22.38 2.98
C TRP A 48 -2.58 22.81 4.05
N ASN A 49 -3.00 23.67 4.97
CA ASN A 49 -2.20 24.01 6.13
C ASN A 49 -2.28 22.91 7.22
N GLU A 50 -1.46 23.03 8.26
CA GLU A 50 -1.39 22.03 9.34
C GLU A 50 -2.73 21.81 10.06
N ALA A 51 -3.53 22.87 10.25
CA ALA A 51 -4.85 22.75 10.89
C ALA A 51 -5.84 21.98 10.01
N GLU A 52 -5.82 22.23 8.71
CA GLU A 52 -6.65 21.51 7.73
C GLU A 52 -6.25 20.05 7.61
N ILE A 53 -4.92 19.75 7.60
CA ILE A 53 -4.41 18.38 7.61
C ILE A 53 -4.90 17.65 8.85
N LYS A 54 -4.78 18.26 10.03
CA LYS A 54 -5.24 17.67 11.28
C LYS A 54 -6.75 17.44 11.30
N GLU A 55 -7.53 18.37 10.74
CA GLU A 55 -8.97 18.21 10.62
C GLU A 55 -9.34 17.09 9.64
N PHE A 56 -8.65 17.03 8.49
CA PHE A 56 -8.83 15.95 7.51
C PHE A 56 -8.54 14.58 8.12
N GLU A 57 -7.55 14.47 8.99
CA GLU A 57 -7.19 13.19 9.63
C GLU A 57 -8.34 12.56 10.44
N ASN A 58 -9.39 13.30 10.77
CA ASN A 58 -10.59 12.73 11.39
C ASN A 58 -11.30 11.71 10.47
N CYS A 59 -11.10 11.80 9.14
CA CYS A 59 -11.66 10.83 8.19
C CYS A 59 -11.00 9.45 8.27
N TYR A 60 -9.82 9.33 8.89
CA TYR A 60 -9.08 8.06 8.99
C TYR A 60 -9.91 6.93 9.61
N TYR A 61 -10.77 7.27 10.57
CA TYR A 61 -11.64 6.29 11.20
C TYR A 61 -12.58 5.63 10.17
N GLU A 62 -13.26 6.44 9.36
CA GLU A 62 -14.20 5.92 8.35
C GLU A 62 -13.46 5.19 7.22
N VAL A 63 -12.35 5.74 6.75
CA VAL A 63 -11.53 5.12 5.71
C VAL A 63 -11.00 3.76 6.16
N SER A 64 -10.44 3.68 7.37
CA SER A 64 -9.91 2.43 7.91
C SER A 64 -10.98 1.34 8.03
N LYS A 65 -12.17 1.74 8.51
CA LYS A 65 -13.28 0.82 8.74
C LYS A 65 -13.94 0.31 7.47
N THR A 66 -13.98 1.14 6.42
CA THR A 66 -14.77 0.91 5.21
C THR A 66 -13.96 0.50 3.99
N SER A 67 -12.63 0.65 4.00
CA SER A 67 -11.77 0.27 2.87
C SER A 67 -11.91 -1.22 2.55
N PRO A 68 -12.40 -1.60 1.36
CA PRO A 68 -12.54 -3.00 0.99
C PRO A 68 -11.18 -3.63 0.64
N LEU A 69 -11.15 -4.96 0.51
CA LEU A 69 -10.01 -5.61 -0.12
C LEU A 69 -9.88 -5.16 -1.58
N MET A 70 -8.63 -4.98 -2.02
CA MET A 70 -8.33 -4.69 -3.42
C MET A 70 -8.93 -5.77 -4.33
N PRO A 71 -9.62 -5.41 -5.42
CA PRO A 71 -10.19 -6.36 -6.35
C PRO A 71 -9.17 -7.41 -6.81
N GLY A 72 -9.55 -8.69 -6.69
CA GLY A 72 -8.70 -9.82 -7.07
C GLY A 72 -7.67 -10.26 -6.01
N PHE A 73 -7.39 -9.48 -4.98
CA PHE A 73 -6.40 -9.83 -3.96
C PHE A 73 -6.67 -11.21 -3.33
N LYS A 74 -7.88 -11.44 -2.82
CA LYS A 74 -8.22 -12.71 -2.14
C LYS A 74 -7.97 -13.93 -3.04
N LYS A 75 -8.36 -13.85 -4.31
CA LYS A 75 -8.14 -14.95 -5.26
C LYS A 75 -6.66 -15.20 -5.51
N VAL A 76 -5.88 -14.13 -5.69
CA VAL A 76 -4.43 -14.25 -5.91
C VAL A 76 -3.71 -14.71 -4.64
N TYR A 77 -4.13 -14.25 -3.45
CA TYR A 77 -3.65 -14.74 -2.17
C TYR A 77 -3.78 -16.27 -2.07
N GLU A 78 -4.94 -16.83 -2.40
CA GLU A 78 -5.17 -18.29 -2.38
C GLU A 78 -4.23 -19.03 -3.34
N LEU A 79 -4.00 -18.49 -4.54
CA LEU A 79 -3.06 -19.05 -5.53
C LEU A 79 -1.61 -19.01 -5.02
N LEU A 80 -1.16 -17.86 -4.51
CA LEU A 80 0.20 -17.70 -3.97
C LEU A 80 0.46 -18.64 -2.78
N LYS A 81 -0.53 -18.81 -1.90
CA LYS A 81 -0.43 -19.77 -0.78
C LYS A 81 -0.32 -21.21 -1.29
N LYS A 82 -1.07 -21.57 -2.33
CA LYS A 82 -0.99 -22.90 -2.98
C LYS A 82 0.39 -23.12 -3.61
N ASP A 83 0.98 -22.09 -4.18
CA ASP A 83 2.32 -22.11 -4.79
C ASP A 83 3.45 -22.06 -3.74
N GLY A 84 3.13 -22.10 -2.43
CA GLY A 84 4.12 -22.12 -1.34
C GLY A 84 4.79 -20.78 -1.06
N VAL A 85 4.19 -19.66 -1.50
CA VAL A 85 4.71 -18.32 -1.25
C VAL A 85 4.43 -17.89 0.20
N GLU A 86 5.46 -17.36 0.87
CA GLU A 86 5.32 -16.71 2.17
C GLU A 86 4.95 -15.24 1.97
N LEU A 87 3.84 -14.80 2.59
CA LEU A 87 3.33 -13.43 2.51
C LEU A 87 3.51 -12.72 3.84
N ILE A 88 4.25 -11.61 3.83
CA ILE A 88 4.59 -10.81 5.01
C ILE A 88 4.11 -9.38 4.79
N SER A 89 3.19 -8.87 5.62
CA SER A 89 2.84 -7.46 5.52
C SER A 89 3.89 -6.57 6.17
N ILE A 90 4.26 -5.49 5.48
CA ILE A 90 5.18 -4.45 5.95
C ILE A 90 4.52 -3.11 5.63
N SER A 91 3.80 -2.54 6.60
CA SER A 91 2.95 -1.38 6.36
C SER A 91 3.09 -0.32 7.44
N ALA A 92 2.98 0.93 7.04
CA ALA A 92 2.86 2.07 7.94
C ALA A 92 1.47 2.16 8.59
N ARG A 93 0.51 1.30 8.19
CA ARG A 93 -0.86 1.30 8.71
C ARG A 93 -0.86 1.25 10.25
N GLY A 94 -1.65 2.13 10.86
CA GLY A 94 -1.62 2.41 12.29
C GLY A 94 -0.83 3.66 12.65
N LEU A 95 -0.26 4.36 11.64
CA LEU A 95 0.27 5.71 11.76
C LEU A 95 -0.55 6.67 10.88
N SER A 96 -0.81 7.87 11.37
CA SER A 96 -1.30 8.97 10.52
C SER A 96 -0.17 9.51 9.63
N GLY A 97 -0.54 10.38 8.69
CA GLY A 97 0.44 11.02 7.80
C GLY A 97 1.52 11.85 8.52
N ASN A 98 1.27 12.27 9.75
CA ASN A 98 2.24 12.97 10.63
C ASN A 98 2.94 12.04 11.64
N GLY A 99 2.71 10.71 11.57
CA GLY A 99 3.33 9.71 12.44
C GLY A 99 2.61 9.48 13.78
N THR A 100 1.45 10.09 14.01
CA THR A 100 0.65 9.80 15.22
C THR A 100 0.09 8.38 15.16
N GLU A 101 0.18 7.64 16.27
CA GLU A 101 -0.36 6.28 16.33
C GLU A 101 -1.89 6.26 16.35
N MET A 102 -2.46 5.43 15.49
CA MET A 102 -3.90 5.19 15.33
C MET A 102 -4.19 3.70 15.40
N GLN A 103 -4.30 3.15 16.61
CA GLN A 103 -4.46 1.72 16.86
C GLN A 103 -5.68 1.12 16.14
N PHE A 104 -6.78 1.87 16.02
CA PHE A 104 -7.99 1.41 15.33
C PHE A 104 -7.74 1.00 13.87
N MET A 105 -6.77 1.61 13.19
CA MET A 105 -6.44 1.27 11.79
C MET A 105 -5.85 -0.14 11.70
N GLU A 106 -5.03 -0.53 12.66
CA GLU A 106 -4.47 -1.87 12.76
C GLU A 106 -5.56 -2.89 13.11
N ASP A 107 -6.43 -2.57 14.06
CA ASP A 107 -7.50 -3.45 14.52
C ASP A 107 -8.53 -3.71 13.43
N ASP A 108 -8.92 -2.67 12.65
CA ASP A 108 -9.80 -2.81 11.50
C ASP A 108 -9.17 -3.68 10.40
N ALA A 109 -7.89 -3.49 10.11
CA ALA A 109 -7.20 -4.31 9.12
C ALA A 109 -7.16 -5.78 9.54
N LYS A 110 -6.85 -6.08 10.80
CA LYS A 110 -6.88 -7.45 11.35
C LYS A 110 -8.27 -8.05 11.26
N ARG A 111 -9.33 -7.27 11.57
CA ARG A 111 -10.72 -7.69 11.45
C ARG A 111 -11.06 -8.06 9.99
N ILE A 112 -10.76 -7.16 9.03
CA ILE A 112 -11.08 -7.39 7.62
C ILE A 112 -10.33 -8.62 7.07
N LEU A 113 -9.04 -8.77 7.38
CA LEU A 113 -8.27 -9.95 6.97
C LEU A 113 -8.87 -11.23 7.54
N LYS A 114 -9.25 -11.24 8.82
CA LYS A 114 -9.87 -12.39 9.48
C LYS A 114 -11.24 -12.75 8.87
N GLU A 115 -12.10 -11.77 8.64
CA GLU A 115 -13.42 -11.95 8.02
C GLU A 115 -13.32 -12.55 6.60
N ASN A 116 -12.21 -12.31 5.91
CA ASN A 116 -11.93 -12.84 4.58
C ASN A 116 -11.10 -14.14 4.58
N ASN A 117 -10.79 -14.71 5.74
CA ASN A 117 -9.95 -15.90 5.90
C ASN A 117 -8.52 -15.72 5.33
N ILE A 118 -7.97 -14.53 5.46
CA ILE A 118 -6.61 -14.20 5.04
C ILE A 118 -5.68 -14.29 6.25
N VAL A 119 -4.69 -15.18 6.16
CA VAL A 119 -3.67 -15.37 7.20
C VAL A 119 -2.30 -15.13 6.59
N LEU A 120 -1.69 -14.01 6.95
CA LEU A 120 -0.33 -13.68 6.56
C LEU A 120 0.68 -14.43 7.44
N ASN A 121 1.84 -14.79 6.88
CA ASN A 121 2.88 -15.50 7.63
C ASN A 121 3.45 -14.64 8.76
N LYS A 122 3.52 -13.31 8.54
CA LYS A 122 3.96 -12.32 9.52
C LYS A 122 3.39 -10.94 9.17
N SER A 123 3.30 -10.05 10.15
CA SER A 123 2.86 -8.67 9.93
C SER A 123 3.70 -7.68 10.73
N TYR A 124 4.18 -6.66 10.04
CA TYR A 124 4.83 -5.48 10.59
C TYR A 124 3.87 -4.30 10.45
N TRP A 125 3.39 -3.82 11.59
CA TRP A 125 2.50 -2.67 11.71
C TRP A 125 3.29 -1.42 12.08
N LYS A 126 2.77 -0.25 11.74
CA LYS A 126 3.40 1.05 12.05
C LYS A 126 4.85 1.14 11.56
N GLN A 127 5.15 0.43 10.46
CA GLN A 127 6.49 0.33 9.93
C GLN A 127 6.72 1.39 8.85
N ALA A 128 7.17 2.58 9.27
CA ALA A 128 7.53 3.66 8.33
C ALA A 128 8.82 3.35 7.56
N ASP A 129 9.82 2.72 8.21
CA ASP A 129 11.05 2.25 7.56
C ASP A 129 10.86 0.83 7.02
N LYS A 130 10.28 0.73 5.83
CA LYS A 130 10.05 -0.56 5.17
C LYS A 130 11.34 -1.22 4.71
N LEU A 131 12.39 -0.44 4.39
CA LEU A 131 13.68 -1.00 3.94
C LEU A 131 14.33 -1.89 5.00
N THR A 132 14.37 -1.42 6.24
CA THR A 132 14.92 -2.20 7.36
C THR A 132 14.14 -3.51 7.57
N ALA A 133 12.81 -3.45 7.50
CA ALA A 133 11.97 -4.65 7.62
C ALA A 133 12.19 -5.63 6.46
N CYS A 134 12.28 -5.15 5.21
CA CYS A 134 12.57 -5.97 4.05
C CYS A 134 13.92 -6.69 4.16
N LYS A 135 14.96 -5.99 4.59
CA LYS A 135 16.29 -6.59 4.80
C LYS A 135 16.28 -7.64 5.92
N LYS A 136 15.63 -7.34 7.04
CA LYS A 136 15.50 -8.25 8.18
C LYS A 136 14.80 -9.56 7.81
N GLU A 137 13.76 -9.48 7.03
CA GLU A 137 12.97 -10.65 6.60
C GLU A 137 13.56 -11.34 5.36
N ILE A 138 14.57 -10.75 4.71
CA ILE A 138 15.14 -11.23 3.44
C ILE A 138 14.02 -11.37 2.40
N ILE A 139 13.31 -10.25 2.15
CA ILE A 139 12.22 -10.20 1.20
C ILE A 139 12.77 -10.33 -0.22
N ASP A 140 12.26 -11.31 -0.98
CA ASP A 140 12.63 -11.53 -2.38
C ASP A 140 11.98 -10.52 -3.33
N LEU A 141 10.76 -10.07 -2.98
CA LEU A 141 9.94 -9.17 -3.79
C LEU A 141 9.01 -8.35 -2.88
N MET A 142 9.01 -7.03 -3.01
CA MET A 142 8.04 -6.16 -2.31
C MET A 142 6.95 -5.71 -3.27
N ILE A 143 5.70 -5.62 -2.81
CA ILE A 143 4.58 -5.02 -3.53
C ILE A 143 4.17 -3.74 -2.80
N GLU A 144 4.19 -2.60 -3.51
CA GLU A 144 4.12 -1.27 -2.93
C GLU A 144 3.48 -0.28 -3.93
N ASP A 145 2.77 0.75 -3.48
CA ASP A 145 2.19 1.80 -4.32
C ASP A 145 2.83 3.20 -4.12
N ASP A 146 3.51 3.44 -2.99
CA ASP A 146 4.24 4.70 -2.75
C ASP A 146 5.59 4.69 -3.51
N TYR A 147 5.67 5.49 -4.57
CA TYR A 147 6.89 5.55 -5.40
C TYR A 147 8.14 6.06 -4.65
N HIS A 148 8.01 6.78 -3.54
CA HIS A 148 9.15 7.17 -2.70
C HIS A 148 9.76 5.95 -2.00
N ILE A 149 8.90 5.07 -1.49
CA ILE A 149 9.32 3.80 -0.88
C ILE A 149 9.91 2.88 -1.94
N ILE A 150 9.24 2.73 -3.09
CA ILE A 150 9.70 1.92 -4.23
C ILE A 150 11.10 2.34 -4.68
N THR A 151 11.32 3.65 -4.85
CA THR A 151 12.64 4.17 -5.24
C THR A 151 13.71 3.85 -4.19
N THR A 152 13.37 3.95 -2.92
CA THR A 152 14.27 3.59 -1.80
C THR A 152 14.64 2.11 -1.83
N LEU A 153 13.67 1.23 -2.04
CA LEU A 153 13.87 -0.22 -2.12
C LEU A 153 14.69 -0.61 -3.36
N ALA A 154 14.39 -0.02 -4.52
CA ALA A 154 15.12 -0.27 -5.76
C ALA A 154 16.60 0.17 -5.66
N ASN A 155 16.88 1.32 -5.05
CA ASN A 155 18.24 1.78 -4.78
C ASN A 155 19.01 0.82 -3.86
N ALA A 156 18.29 0.10 -2.98
CA ALA A 156 18.85 -0.96 -2.14
C ALA A 156 18.86 -2.35 -2.84
N LYS A 157 18.57 -2.43 -4.14
CA LYS A 157 18.51 -3.62 -4.97
C LYS A 157 17.48 -4.66 -4.53
N ILE A 158 16.39 -4.20 -3.92
CA ILE A 158 15.23 -5.03 -3.58
C ILE A 158 14.24 -4.96 -4.76
N LYS A 159 13.92 -6.10 -5.35
CA LYS A 159 12.91 -6.19 -6.40
C LYS A 159 11.55 -5.72 -5.87
N THR A 160 10.89 -4.85 -6.61
CA THR A 160 9.62 -4.25 -6.18
C THR A 160 8.61 -4.26 -7.32
N LEU A 161 7.40 -4.71 -7.04
CA LEU A 161 6.26 -4.48 -7.91
C LEU A 161 5.63 -3.14 -7.53
N TYR A 162 5.68 -2.21 -8.46
CA TYR A 162 4.97 -0.96 -8.33
C TYR A 162 3.49 -1.17 -8.66
N PHE A 163 2.65 -1.27 -7.63
CA PHE A 163 1.20 -1.39 -7.79
C PHE A 163 0.65 0.00 -8.12
N ARG A 164 0.63 0.34 -9.41
CA ARG A 164 0.34 1.69 -9.88
C ARG A 164 -1.15 1.91 -10.10
N HIS A 165 -1.77 2.68 -9.23
CA HIS A 165 -3.12 3.21 -9.45
C HIS A 165 -3.12 4.22 -10.61
N ALA A 166 -4.27 4.36 -11.29
CA ALA A 166 -4.40 5.18 -12.49
C ALA A 166 -3.96 6.64 -12.32
N ASN A 167 -4.07 7.17 -11.10
CA ASN A 167 -3.71 8.55 -10.80
C ASN A 167 -2.24 8.74 -10.40
N LEU A 168 -1.50 7.65 -10.14
CA LEU A 168 -0.10 7.75 -9.74
C LEU A 168 0.82 7.90 -10.97
N LYS A 169 1.92 8.63 -10.78
CA LYS A 169 2.88 8.86 -11.87
C LYS A 169 3.54 7.57 -12.31
N LYS A 170 3.87 7.51 -13.59
CA LYS A 170 4.74 6.47 -14.14
C LYS A 170 6.18 6.71 -13.69
N LEU A 171 6.87 5.68 -13.24
CA LEU A 171 8.29 5.75 -12.92
C LEU A 171 9.17 5.52 -14.14
N ALA A 172 10.42 6.01 -14.07
CA ALA A 172 11.44 5.67 -15.05
C ALA A 172 11.76 4.16 -15.00
N GLU A 173 12.21 3.62 -16.12
CA GLU A 173 12.64 2.23 -16.19
C GLU A 173 13.77 1.95 -15.19
N ASN A 174 13.66 0.83 -14.45
CA ASN A 174 14.63 0.39 -13.46
C ASN A 174 14.57 -1.14 -13.36
N GLU A 175 15.71 -1.80 -13.36
CA GLU A 175 15.79 -3.26 -13.31
C GLU A 175 15.19 -3.90 -12.05
N PHE A 176 15.05 -3.12 -10.97
CA PHE A 176 14.46 -3.55 -9.70
C PHE A 176 12.97 -3.17 -9.58
N ILE A 177 12.39 -2.47 -10.56
CA ILE A 177 10.99 -2.02 -10.51
C ILE A 177 10.22 -2.62 -11.68
N THR A 178 9.14 -3.31 -11.38
CA THR A 178 8.17 -3.79 -12.37
C THR A 178 6.81 -3.18 -12.07
N GLU A 179 6.25 -2.42 -13.02
CA GLU A 179 4.91 -1.85 -12.88
C GLU A 179 3.85 -2.93 -13.05
N VAL A 180 2.85 -2.93 -12.15
CA VAL A 180 1.65 -3.76 -12.19
C VAL A 180 0.44 -2.89 -11.88
N ASN A 181 -0.73 -3.20 -12.45
CA ASN A 181 -1.92 -2.37 -12.31
C ASN A 181 -3.08 -3.09 -11.59
N ASN A 182 -2.93 -4.36 -11.32
CA ASN A 182 -3.94 -5.19 -10.67
C ASN A 182 -3.31 -6.49 -10.14
N TRP A 183 -4.06 -7.21 -9.32
CA TRP A 183 -3.58 -8.46 -8.72
C TRP A 183 -3.38 -9.60 -9.73
N GLY A 184 -4.01 -9.57 -10.90
CA GLY A 184 -3.73 -10.51 -11.99
C GLY A 184 -2.34 -10.33 -12.58
N ASP A 185 -1.89 -9.07 -12.74
CA ASP A 185 -0.53 -8.76 -13.17
C ASP A 185 0.50 -9.20 -12.12
N VAL A 186 0.22 -8.95 -10.82
CA VAL A 186 1.05 -9.45 -9.71
C VAL A 186 1.25 -10.96 -9.82
N TYR A 187 0.15 -11.72 -9.95
CA TYR A 187 0.23 -13.18 -10.04
C TYR A 187 1.03 -13.63 -11.26
N ARG A 188 0.83 -12.99 -12.41
CA ARG A 188 1.59 -13.30 -13.64
C ARG A 188 3.10 -13.15 -13.41
N VAL A 189 3.54 -12.04 -12.81
CA VAL A 189 4.97 -11.81 -12.54
C VAL A 189 5.52 -12.84 -11.56
N VAL A 190 4.84 -13.05 -10.43
CA VAL A 190 5.28 -14.01 -9.40
C VAL A 190 5.35 -15.44 -9.95
N HIS A 191 4.33 -15.87 -10.70
CA HIS A 191 4.29 -17.20 -11.30
C HIS A 191 5.47 -17.44 -12.28
N ASN A 192 5.84 -16.42 -13.06
CA ASN A 192 7.00 -16.51 -13.95
C ASN A 192 8.31 -16.60 -13.14
N LEU A 193 8.46 -15.83 -12.06
CA LEU A 193 9.64 -15.90 -11.17
C LEU A 193 9.76 -17.27 -10.49
N LEU A 194 8.66 -17.89 -10.10
CA LEU A 194 8.67 -19.23 -9.49
C LEU A 194 9.15 -20.29 -10.50
N LYS A 195 8.72 -20.20 -11.77
CA LYS A 195 9.14 -21.15 -12.83
C LYS A 195 10.62 -21.03 -13.19
N THR A 196 11.20 -19.82 -13.13
CA THR A 196 12.62 -19.63 -13.46
C THR A 196 13.57 -20.06 -12.35
N ASN A 197 13.07 -20.25 -11.13
CA ASN A 197 13.84 -20.68 -9.97
C ASN A 197 13.63 -22.17 -9.62
N SER A 198 12.82 -22.88 -10.39
CA SER A 198 12.58 -24.34 -10.29
C SER A 198 13.41 -25.10 -11.29
#